data_30b5b32c726edaf7caeb10e11737feca
#
_entry.id   30b5b32c726edaf7caeb10e11737feca
#
_cell.length_a   1.000
_cell.length_b   1.000
_cell.length_c   1.000
_cell.angle_alpha   90.00
_cell.angle_beta   90.00
_cell.angle_gamma   90.00
#
_symmetry.space_group_name_H-M   'P 1'
#
loop_
_entity.id
_entity.type
_entity.pdbx_description
1 polymer ?
#
loop_
_entity_poly.entity_id
_entity_poly.type
_entity_poly.pdbx_seq_one_letter_code
_entity_poly.pdbx_strand_id
1 'polypeptide(L)'
;MRSFIALEFDEKTKRQLKLIQNKVKEESLKGSWVYSDNFHLTLKFLGEIDHFKANEIIEKLDYISQLYEPITLNFNDLGYFKGKSDLRVVWVGINGEMDILESIYQKVEDDLYSLGFKKGNNKFKL
;
A
#
# COMPACT_ATOMS: atom_id res chain seq x y z
N MET A 1 -2.52 -0.59 -19.21
CA MET A 1 -3.32 -0.57 -17.95
C MET A 1 -2.53 0.09 -16.83
N ARG A 2 -3.19 0.94 -16.10
CA ARG A 2 -2.56 1.56 -14.93
C ARG A 2 -2.48 0.54 -13.82
N SER A 3 -1.30 0.37 -13.26
CA SER A 3 -1.03 -0.72 -12.32
C SER A 3 -0.19 -0.27 -11.14
N PHE A 4 -0.28 -1.03 -10.08
CA PHE A 4 0.52 -0.83 -8.87
C PHE A 4 0.75 -2.18 -8.19
N ILE A 5 1.77 -2.23 -7.35
CA ILE A 5 2.09 -3.39 -6.52
C ILE A 5 1.69 -3.08 -5.09
N ALA A 6 0.97 -3.99 -4.47
CA ALA A 6 0.48 -3.80 -3.11
C ALA A 6 0.51 -5.09 -2.31
N LEU A 7 0.52 -4.92 -0.98
CA LEU A 7 0.24 -6.00 -0.04
C LEU A 7 -1.25 -5.97 0.29
N GLU A 8 -1.89 -7.13 0.20
CA GLU A 8 -3.29 -7.28 0.55
C GLU A 8 -3.45 -7.56 2.04
N PHE A 9 -4.57 -7.11 2.58
CA PHE A 9 -4.95 -7.40 3.97
C PHE A 9 -6.00 -8.49 4.01
N ASP A 10 -6.03 -9.24 5.12
CA ASP A 10 -7.11 -10.20 5.36
C ASP A 10 -8.41 -9.45 5.71
N GLU A 11 -9.51 -10.20 5.75
CA GLU A 11 -10.83 -9.60 6.01
C GLU A 11 -10.93 -8.99 7.42
N LYS A 12 -10.30 -9.61 8.41
CA LYS A 12 -10.27 -9.08 9.78
C LYS A 12 -9.60 -7.70 9.82
N THR A 13 -8.47 -7.56 9.14
CA THR A 13 -7.73 -6.29 9.05
C THR A 13 -8.55 -5.24 8.34
N LYS A 14 -9.19 -5.60 7.24
CA LYS A 14 -10.05 -4.67 6.50
C LYS A 14 -11.22 -4.18 7.38
N ARG A 15 -11.80 -5.06 8.19
CA ARG A 15 -12.87 -4.66 9.13
C ARG A 15 -12.36 -3.67 10.17
N GLN A 16 -11.17 -3.89 10.72
CA GLN A 16 -10.58 -2.96 11.68
C GLN A 16 -10.34 -1.58 11.05
N LEU A 17 -9.83 -1.54 9.83
CA LEU A 17 -9.62 -0.28 9.10
C LEU A 17 -10.95 0.40 8.81
N LYS A 18 -11.99 -0.37 8.49
CA LYS A 18 -13.32 0.18 8.24
C LYS A 18 -13.90 0.87 9.49
N LEU A 19 -13.67 0.29 10.67
CA LEU A 19 -14.10 0.91 11.92
C LEU A 19 -13.39 2.25 12.16
N ILE A 20 -12.09 2.31 11.88
CA ILE A 20 -11.32 3.55 11.98
C ILE A 20 -11.86 4.58 10.98
N GLN A 21 -12.10 4.16 9.74
CA GLN A 21 -12.65 5.03 8.71
C GLN A 21 -14.01 5.61 9.11
N ASN A 22 -14.88 4.78 9.69
CA ASN A 22 -16.20 5.23 10.13
C ASN A 22 -16.11 6.29 11.22
N LYS A 23 -15.17 6.16 12.16
CA LYS A 23 -14.95 7.17 13.18
C LYS A 23 -14.51 8.50 12.58
N VAL A 24 -13.64 8.46 11.59
CA VAL A 24 -13.20 9.68 10.89
C VAL A 24 -14.37 10.30 10.14
N LYS A 25 -15.22 9.48 9.51
CA LYS A 25 -16.41 9.96 8.80
C LYS A 25 -17.38 10.70 9.73
N GLU A 26 -17.58 10.19 10.94
CA GLU A 26 -18.48 10.81 11.92
C GLU A 26 -18.05 12.23 12.26
N GLU A 27 -16.77 12.53 12.20
CA GLU A 27 -16.22 13.83 12.52
C GLU A 27 -16.00 14.70 11.29
N SER A 28 -16.41 14.23 10.10
CA SER A 28 -16.19 14.91 8.84
C SER A 28 -17.51 15.33 8.22
N LEU A 29 -17.53 16.52 7.60
CA LEU A 29 -18.73 17.03 6.96
C LEU A 29 -18.95 16.43 5.57
N LYS A 30 -17.88 16.18 4.85
CA LYS A 30 -17.94 15.59 3.51
C LYS A 30 -16.60 14.97 3.15
N GLY A 31 -16.60 14.13 2.13
CA GLY A 31 -15.37 13.55 1.60
C GLY A 31 -15.66 12.36 0.72
N SER A 32 -14.65 11.94 -0.02
CA SER A 32 -14.66 10.67 -0.76
C SER A 32 -13.87 9.64 0.05
N TRP A 33 -14.42 8.46 0.15
CA TRP A 33 -13.87 7.42 1.02
C TRP A 33 -13.57 6.17 0.23
N VAL A 34 -12.40 5.58 0.47
CA VAL A 34 -11.99 4.35 -0.19
C VAL A 34 -12.89 3.20 0.29
N TYR A 35 -13.34 2.39 -0.63
CA TYR A 35 -14.10 1.19 -0.31
C TYR A 35 -13.25 0.23 0.50
N SER A 36 -13.83 -0.38 1.54
CA SER A 36 -13.05 -1.27 2.43
C SER A 36 -12.40 -2.44 1.70
N ASP A 37 -13.04 -2.94 0.64
CA ASP A 37 -12.48 -4.02 -0.17
C ASP A 37 -11.23 -3.60 -0.93
N ASN A 38 -11.01 -2.30 -1.09
CA ASN A 38 -9.84 -1.73 -1.76
C ASN A 38 -8.73 -1.34 -0.79
N PHE A 39 -8.87 -1.60 0.49
CA PHE A 39 -7.81 -1.32 1.46
C PHE A 39 -6.61 -2.24 1.19
N HIS A 40 -5.46 -1.63 1.01
CA HIS A 40 -4.20 -2.34 0.79
C HIS A 40 -3.03 -1.39 1.08
N LEU A 41 -1.85 -1.98 1.23
CA LEU A 41 -0.63 -1.21 1.40
C LEU A 41 0.11 -1.17 0.06
N THR A 42 0.14 0.00 -0.57
CA THR A 42 0.83 0.16 -1.85
C THR A 42 2.34 0.18 -1.65
N LEU A 43 3.04 -0.69 -2.36
CA LEU A 43 4.49 -0.73 -2.36
C LEU A 43 5.06 0.12 -3.49
N LYS A 44 4.44 0.08 -4.67
CA LYS A 44 4.98 0.78 -5.83
C LYS A 44 3.90 1.03 -6.89
N PHE A 45 3.80 2.27 -7.35
CA PHE A 45 2.99 2.59 -8.52
C PHE A 45 3.82 2.37 -9.78
N LEU A 46 3.23 1.70 -10.76
CA LEU A 46 3.92 1.33 -12.00
C LEU A 46 3.51 2.22 -13.17
N GLY A 47 2.38 2.89 -13.09
CA GLY A 47 1.82 3.65 -14.20
C GLY A 47 1.23 2.74 -15.26
N GLU A 48 1.30 3.18 -16.50
CA GLU A 48 0.79 2.37 -17.62
C GLU A 48 1.78 1.28 -18.00
N ILE A 49 1.29 0.06 -18.06
CA ILE A 49 2.08 -1.10 -18.52
C ILE A 49 1.25 -1.94 -19.47
N ASP A 50 1.92 -2.67 -20.36
CA ASP A 50 1.25 -3.62 -21.25
C ASP A 50 1.24 -5.02 -20.63
N HIS A 51 0.58 -5.96 -21.32
CA HIS A 51 0.47 -7.34 -20.84
C HIS A 51 1.81 -8.07 -20.76
N PHE A 52 2.72 -7.77 -21.66
CA PHE A 52 4.07 -8.34 -21.63
C PHE A 52 4.80 -7.94 -20.35
N LYS A 53 4.77 -6.66 -20.04
CA LYS A 53 5.42 -6.13 -18.83
C LYS A 53 4.73 -6.66 -17.57
N ALA A 54 3.40 -6.74 -17.59
CA ALA A 54 2.64 -7.30 -16.48
C ALA A 54 3.06 -8.74 -16.18
N ASN A 55 3.24 -9.56 -17.21
CA ASN A 55 3.65 -10.97 -17.04
C ASN A 55 5.06 -11.06 -16.45
N GLU A 56 6.00 -10.24 -16.91
CA GLU A 56 7.34 -10.18 -16.33
C GLU A 56 7.31 -9.81 -14.85
N ILE A 57 6.48 -8.85 -14.50
CA ILE A 57 6.34 -8.39 -13.12
C ILE A 57 5.71 -9.49 -12.24
N ILE A 58 4.68 -10.16 -12.74
CA ILE A 58 4.02 -11.26 -12.02
C ILE A 58 5.01 -12.37 -11.70
N GLU A 59 5.85 -12.74 -12.64
CA GLU A 59 6.89 -13.76 -12.41
C GLU A 59 7.87 -13.33 -11.31
N LYS A 60 8.29 -12.06 -11.32
CA LYS A 60 9.18 -11.52 -10.29
C LYS A 60 8.50 -11.52 -8.93
N LEU A 61 7.24 -11.08 -8.87
CA LEU A 61 6.49 -11.04 -7.61
C LEU A 61 6.24 -12.43 -7.04
N ASP A 62 5.97 -13.40 -7.91
CA ASP A 62 5.78 -14.78 -7.48
C ASP A 62 7.06 -15.33 -6.85
N TYR A 63 8.21 -15.06 -7.46
CA TYR A 63 9.50 -15.42 -6.88
C TYR A 63 9.75 -14.73 -5.54
N ILE A 64 9.50 -13.43 -5.46
CA ILE A 64 9.70 -12.66 -4.24
C ILE A 64 8.79 -13.20 -3.12
N SER A 65 7.54 -13.52 -3.43
CA SER A 65 6.59 -14.01 -2.44
C SER A 65 7.05 -15.31 -1.79
N GLN A 66 7.83 -16.11 -2.49
CA GLN A 66 8.36 -17.37 -1.95
C GLN A 66 9.55 -17.17 -1.01
N LEU A 67 10.16 -15.98 -1.01
CA LEU A 67 11.29 -15.67 -0.14
C LEU A 67 10.87 -15.26 1.27
N TYR A 68 9.60 -14.92 1.46
CA TYR A 68 9.10 -14.34 2.71
C TYR A 68 7.89 -15.09 3.22
N GLU A 69 7.79 -15.20 4.54
CA GLU A 69 6.58 -15.66 5.20
C GLU A 69 5.65 -14.48 5.43
N PRO A 70 4.35 -14.73 5.72
CA PRO A 70 3.45 -13.64 6.09
C PRO A 70 3.98 -12.82 7.25
N ILE A 71 3.84 -11.50 7.16
CA ILE A 71 4.34 -10.58 8.20
C ILE A 71 3.18 -10.00 9.00
N THR A 72 3.49 -9.61 10.25
CA THR A 72 2.53 -8.98 11.13
C THR A 72 2.78 -7.48 11.17
N LEU A 73 1.74 -6.71 10.87
CA LEU A 73 1.77 -5.24 10.95
C LEU A 73 0.64 -4.77 11.85
N ASN A 74 0.88 -3.65 12.52
CA ASN A 74 -0.10 -3.00 13.40
C ASN A 74 -0.34 -1.58 12.93
N PHE A 75 -1.53 -1.05 13.23
CA PHE A 75 -1.84 0.36 12.97
C PHE A 75 -1.57 1.15 14.24
N ASN A 76 -0.82 2.24 14.11
CA ASN A 76 -0.40 2.99 15.29
C ASN A 76 -0.87 4.45 15.33
N ASP A 77 -0.94 5.12 14.19
CA ASP A 77 -1.24 6.55 14.13
C ASP A 77 -2.23 6.87 13.03
N LEU A 78 -2.98 7.94 13.25
CA LEU A 78 -3.74 8.62 12.20
C LEU A 78 -3.04 9.93 11.87
N GLY A 79 -2.99 10.26 10.60
CA GLY A 79 -2.44 11.52 10.15
C GLY A 79 -3.22 12.06 8.96
N TYR A 80 -2.84 13.24 8.49
CA TYR A 80 -3.52 13.87 7.38
C TYR A 80 -2.58 14.76 6.59
N PHE A 81 -2.92 14.96 5.32
CA PHE A 81 -2.32 15.97 4.47
C PHE A 81 -3.33 17.10 4.29
N LYS A 82 -2.89 18.34 4.58
CA LYS A 82 -3.75 19.51 4.44
C LYS A 82 -3.77 20.02 3.00
N GLY A 83 -4.97 20.36 2.52
CA GLY A 83 -5.15 21.21 1.36
C GLY A 83 -5.13 22.68 1.77
N LYS A 84 -5.53 23.58 0.87
CA LYS A 84 -5.53 25.03 1.12
C LYS A 84 -6.52 25.43 2.21
N SER A 85 -7.67 24.78 2.26
CA SER A 85 -8.74 25.09 3.20
C SER A 85 -9.32 23.87 3.90
N ASP A 86 -8.98 22.65 3.42
CA ASP A 86 -9.54 21.39 3.89
C ASP A 86 -8.46 20.33 4.06
N LEU A 87 -8.82 19.25 4.77
CA LEU A 87 -8.02 18.03 4.78
C LEU A 87 -8.16 17.35 3.42
N ARG A 88 -7.04 16.97 2.81
CA ARG A 88 -7.05 16.26 1.52
C ARG A 88 -7.03 14.75 1.66
N VAL A 89 -6.17 14.25 2.53
CA VAL A 89 -5.95 12.82 2.70
C VAL A 89 -5.81 12.52 4.18
N VAL A 90 -6.53 11.51 4.64
CA VAL A 90 -6.32 10.91 5.95
C VAL A 90 -5.63 9.58 5.73
N TRP A 91 -4.59 9.31 6.51
CA TRP A 91 -3.81 8.08 6.38
C TRP A 91 -3.62 7.42 7.75
N VAL A 92 -3.35 6.13 7.70
CA VAL A 92 -3.06 5.33 8.90
C VAL A 92 -1.61 4.90 8.87
N GLY A 93 -0.88 5.16 9.95
CA GLY A 93 0.49 4.71 10.10
C GLY A 93 0.55 3.24 10.50
N ILE A 94 1.64 2.59 10.17
CA ILE A 94 1.85 1.17 10.46
C ILE A 94 3.12 0.94 11.26
N ASN A 95 3.13 -0.16 12.01
CA ASN A 95 4.27 -0.61 12.79
C ASN A 95 4.26 -2.14 12.81
N GLY A 96 5.24 -2.75 13.47
CA GLY A 96 5.35 -4.20 13.56
C GLY A 96 6.64 -4.68 12.93
N GLU A 97 6.57 -5.70 12.08
CA GLU A 97 7.74 -6.28 11.41
C GLU A 97 8.22 -5.38 10.26
N MET A 98 8.60 -4.14 10.60
CA MET A 98 8.98 -3.12 9.61
C MET A 98 10.29 -3.44 8.90
N ASP A 99 11.23 -4.11 9.58
CA ASP A 99 12.50 -4.51 8.94
C ASP A 99 12.24 -5.49 7.79
N ILE A 100 11.31 -6.42 8.01
CA ILE A 100 10.92 -7.38 6.97
C ILE A 100 10.18 -6.68 5.83
N LEU A 101 9.26 -5.78 6.17
CA LEU A 101 8.54 -4.99 5.18
C LEU A 101 9.50 -4.17 4.32
N GLU A 102 10.48 -3.53 4.94
CA GLU A 102 11.50 -2.77 4.23
C GLU A 102 12.34 -3.67 3.30
N SER A 103 12.67 -4.88 3.76
CA SER A 103 13.38 -5.86 2.94
C SER A 103 12.57 -6.26 1.71
N ILE A 104 11.26 -6.51 1.89
CA ILE A 104 10.36 -6.82 0.78
C ILE A 104 10.33 -5.66 -0.21
N TYR A 105 10.17 -4.44 0.30
CA TYR A 105 10.13 -3.24 -0.53
C TYR A 105 11.41 -3.08 -1.34
N GLN A 106 12.58 -3.22 -0.72
CA GLN A 106 13.86 -3.10 -1.43
C GLN A 106 14.01 -4.18 -2.49
N LYS A 107 13.58 -5.40 -2.20
CA LYS A 107 13.63 -6.48 -3.18
C LYS A 107 12.76 -6.18 -4.39
N VAL A 108 11.56 -5.67 -4.16
CA VAL A 108 10.65 -5.24 -5.24
C VAL A 108 11.32 -4.13 -6.06
N GLU A 109 11.88 -3.12 -5.39
CA GLU A 109 12.53 -2.00 -6.08
C GLU A 109 13.71 -2.47 -6.94
N ASP A 110 14.56 -3.34 -6.39
CA ASP A 110 15.73 -3.84 -7.12
C ASP A 110 15.33 -4.69 -8.33
N ASP A 111 14.38 -5.60 -8.15
CA ASP A 111 13.95 -6.48 -9.22
C ASP A 111 13.19 -5.71 -10.32
N LEU A 112 12.41 -4.70 -9.95
CA LEU A 112 11.71 -3.88 -10.93
C LEU A 112 12.62 -2.86 -11.60
N TYR A 113 13.66 -2.43 -10.92
CA TYR A 113 14.68 -1.59 -11.58
C TYR A 113 15.29 -2.32 -12.77
N SER A 114 15.56 -3.63 -12.64
CA SER A 114 16.09 -4.43 -13.74
C SER A 114 15.09 -4.58 -14.90
N LEU A 115 13.80 -4.33 -14.66
CA LEU A 115 12.76 -4.34 -15.70
C LEU A 115 12.47 -2.94 -16.27
N GLY A 116 13.24 -1.93 -15.86
CA GLY A 116 13.13 -0.59 -16.41
C GLY A 116 12.37 0.42 -15.57
N PHE A 117 12.00 0.08 -14.35
CA PHE A 117 11.27 1.00 -13.45
C PHE A 117 12.24 1.75 -12.57
N LYS A 118 12.02 3.06 -12.42
CA LYS A 118 12.84 3.88 -11.52
C LYS A 118 12.62 3.44 -10.07
N LYS A 119 13.68 3.50 -9.27
CA LYS A 119 13.56 3.23 -7.84
C LYS A 119 12.79 4.37 -7.17
N GLY A 120 11.88 4.00 -6.29
CA GLY A 120 11.13 4.92 -5.48
C GLY A 120 11.66 5.01 -4.06
N ASN A 121 11.04 5.88 -3.28
CA ASN A 121 11.30 6.02 -1.84
C ASN A 121 9.95 6.12 -1.15
N ASN A 122 9.40 4.97 -0.76
CA ASN A 122 8.06 4.90 -0.19
C ASN A 122 8.10 4.99 1.33
N LYS A 123 7.17 5.78 1.88
CA LYS A 123 6.89 5.81 3.31
C LYS A 123 5.54 5.14 3.53
N PHE A 124 5.53 4.04 4.28
CA PHE A 124 4.36 3.18 4.38
C PHE A 124 3.25 3.80 5.23
N LYS A 125 2.18 4.23 4.56
CA LYS A 125 0.97 4.79 5.16
C LYS A 125 -0.25 4.33 4.38
N LEU A 126 -1.34 4.16 5.08
CA LEU A 126 -2.62 3.73 4.50
C LEU A 126 -3.62 4.88 4.38
#